data_922ab688af46d1403f8b9f8b8d2fe2d3
#
_entry.id   922ab688af46d1403f8b9f8b8d2fe2d3
#
_cell.length_a   1.000
_cell.length_b   1.000
_cell.length_c   1.000
_cell.angle_alpha   90.00
_cell.angle_beta   90.00
_cell.angle_gamma   90.00
#
_symmetry.space_group_name_H-M   'P 1'
#
loop_
_entity.id
_entity.type
_entity.pdbx_description
1 polymer ?
#
loop_
_entity_poly.entity_id
_entity_poly.type
_entity_poly.pdbx_seq_one_letter_code
_entity_poly.pdbx_strand_id
1 'polypeptide(L)'
;MSKSGFPRIAAYLILSAATLFALPGCTKRLDTSNEEKYYKTLTEVVNSLPASKQKEFDDGMTTLWFYSSNDEETYAKINGKTGKEILAVIEELNASIPKLDTSSKDAYTDSLAKIKDTLPPSKIQAYNEWLREMPPYRQGNPKIDALNGLTFQKIVENRDFTNGQNPALQNK
;
A
#
# COMPACT_ATOMS: atom_id res chain seq x y z
N MET A 1 -22.19 6.81 -20.80
CA MET A 1 -21.61 5.47 -20.92
C MET A 1 -20.74 5.28 -19.69
N SER A 2 -21.25 4.52 -18.71
CA SER A 2 -20.59 4.27 -17.42
C SER A 2 -19.44 3.31 -17.65
N LYS A 3 -18.19 3.74 -17.42
CA LYS A 3 -17.03 2.85 -17.36
C LYS A 3 -17.07 2.16 -16.01
N SER A 4 -17.34 0.86 -16.04
CA SER A 4 -17.25 -0.01 -14.88
C SER A 4 -15.81 0.00 -14.36
N GLY A 5 -15.63 0.56 -13.17
CA GLY A 5 -14.35 0.44 -12.45
C GLY A 5 -14.08 -1.04 -12.15
N PHE A 6 -12.83 -1.44 -12.30
CA PHE A 6 -12.37 -2.77 -11.90
C PHE A 6 -12.69 -3.03 -10.43
N PRO A 7 -13.12 -4.24 -10.06
CA PRO A 7 -13.40 -4.54 -8.66
C PRO A 7 -12.12 -4.43 -7.83
N ARG A 8 -12.23 -3.79 -6.67
CA ARG A 8 -11.17 -3.71 -5.66
C ARG A 8 -10.66 -5.11 -5.36
N ILE A 9 -9.40 -5.35 -5.66
CA ILE A 9 -8.74 -6.65 -5.51
C ILE A 9 -8.63 -6.97 -4.03
N ALA A 10 -9.44 -7.91 -3.56
CA ALA A 10 -9.12 -8.65 -2.35
C ALA A 10 -7.86 -9.48 -2.65
N ALA A 11 -6.88 -9.40 -1.75
CA ALA A 11 -5.62 -10.10 -1.87
C ALA A 11 -5.86 -11.60 -2.07
N TYR A 12 -5.59 -12.10 -3.27
CA TYR A 12 -5.54 -13.53 -3.53
C TYR A 12 -4.11 -14.01 -3.28
N LEU A 13 -3.94 -14.68 -2.15
CA LEU A 13 -2.79 -15.52 -1.88
C LEU A 13 -2.79 -16.67 -2.89
N ILE A 14 -2.01 -16.57 -3.96
CA ILE A 14 -1.69 -17.71 -4.81
C ILE A 14 -0.40 -18.32 -4.29
N LEU A 15 -0.55 -19.25 -3.35
CA LEU A 15 0.51 -20.16 -2.95
C LEU A 15 0.54 -21.32 -3.95
N SER A 16 1.38 -21.24 -4.98
CA SER A 16 1.71 -22.40 -5.81
C SER A 16 3.22 -22.52 -5.92
N ALA A 17 3.75 -23.46 -5.15
CA ALA A 17 5.11 -23.95 -5.31
C ALA A 17 5.26 -24.70 -6.65
N ALA A 18 5.85 -24.04 -7.63
CA ALA A 18 6.37 -24.68 -8.83
C ALA A 18 7.80 -24.17 -9.05
N THR A 19 8.76 -24.97 -8.63
CA THR A 19 10.17 -24.83 -9.02
C THR A 19 10.30 -25.07 -10.52
N LEU A 20 10.27 -24.00 -11.31
CA LEU A 20 10.65 -24.00 -12.71
C LEU A 20 11.98 -23.26 -12.87
N PHE A 21 12.98 -24.02 -13.33
CA PHE A 21 14.28 -23.51 -13.72
C PHE A 21 14.13 -22.32 -14.68
N ALA A 22 14.55 -21.13 -14.23
CA ALA A 22 14.58 -19.93 -15.04
C ALA A 22 15.65 -20.08 -16.12
N LEU A 23 15.24 -20.24 -17.37
CA LEU A 23 16.08 -19.99 -18.53
C LEU A 23 16.41 -18.48 -18.58
N PRO A 24 17.68 -18.09 -18.76
CA PRO A 24 18.05 -16.70 -18.93
C PRO A 24 17.58 -16.23 -20.32
N GLY A 25 16.56 -15.37 -20.40
CA GLY A 25 16.21 -14.81 -21.70
C GLY A 25 14.91 -14.03 -21.84
N CYS A 26 13.89 -14.22 -21.03
CA CYS A 26 12.67 -13.42 -21.14
C CYS A 26 12.34 -12.71 -19.82
N THR A 27 12.71 -11.44 -19.73
CA THR A 27 12.31 -10.60 -18.62
C THR A 27 10.80 -10.37 -18.71
N LYS A 28 10.03 -10.95 -17.79
CA LYS A 28 8.58 -10.81 -17.76
C LYS A 28 8.20 -9.37 -17.43
N ARG A 29 7.31 -8.80 -18.25
CA ARG A 29 6.84 -7.42 -18.12
C ARG A 29 5.33 -7.40 -17.92
N LEU A 30 4.86 -6.48 -17.10
CA LEU A 30 3.45 -6.29 -16.82
C LEU A 30 2.76 -5.62 -18.01
N ASP A 31 1.63 -6.18 -18.47
CA ASP A 31 0.78 -5.61 -19.52
C ASP A 31 -0.56 -5.21 -18.91
N THR A 32 -0.81 -3.91 -18.79
CA THR A 32 -2.03 -3.34 -18.21
C THR A 32 -3.06 -2.94 -19.28
N SER A 33 -2.90 -3.37 -20.54
CA SER A 33 -3.76 -2.97 -21.65
C SER A 33 -5.22 -3.45 -21.51
N ASN A 34 -5.44 -4.55 -20.81
CA ASN A 34 -6.75 -5.03 -20.39
C ASN A 34 -6.61 -5.95 -19.17
N GLU A 35 -7.75 -6.29 -18.53
CA GLU A 35 -7.81 -7.05 -17.29
C GLU A 35 -7.21 -8.47 -17.42
N GLU A 36 -7.53 -9.19 -18.49
CA GLU A 36 -7.03 -10.56 -18.72
C GLU A 36 -5.49 -10.58 -18.80
N LYS A 37 -4.92 -9.66 -19.60
CA LYS A 37 -3.47 -9.55 -19.75
C LYS A 37 -2.81 -9.10 -18.46
N TYR A 38 -3.45 -8.16 -17.72
CA TYR A 38 -2.95 -7.71 -16.43
C TYR A 38 -2.76 -8.88 -15.47
N TYR A 39 -3.81 -9.67 -15.20
CA TYR A 39 -3.70 -10.79 -14.27
C TYR A 39 -2.73 -11.89 -14.74
N LYS A 40 -2.73 -12.18 -16.03
CA LYS A 40 -1.80 -13.17 -16.60
C LYS A 40 -0.35 -12.71 -16.40
N THR A 41 -0.03 -11.50 -16.83
CA THR A 41 1.34 -10.98 -16.76
C THR A 41 1.77 -10.64 -15.34
N LEU A 42 0.85 -10.22 -14.45
CA LEU A 42 1.13 -10.02 -13.04
C LEU A 42 1.63 -11.32 -12.39
N THR A 43 0.92 -12.44 -12.62
CA THR A 43 1.35 -13.76 -12.13
C THR A 43 2.73 -14.13 -12.64
N GLU A 44 3.02 -13.88 -13.92
CA GLU A 44 4.34 -14.17 -14.52
C GLU A 44 5.44 -13.27 -13.91
N VAL A 45 5.15 -11.99 -13.68
CA VAL A 45 6.06 -11.02 -13.05
C VAL A 45 6.37 -11.43 -11.62
N VAL A 46 5.36 -11.72 -10.80
CA VAL A 46 5.53 -12.16 -9.41
C VAL A 46 6.37 -13.44 -9.34
N ASN A 47 6.05 -14.44 -10.16
CA ASN A 47 6.78 -15.72 -10.20
C ASN A 47 8.23 -15.57 -10.71
N SER A 48 8.55 -14.47 -11.40
CA SER A 48 9.92 -14.16 -11.82
C SER A 48 10.79 -13.57 -10.71
N LEU A 49 10.16 -13.12 -9.62
CA LEU A 49 10.86 -12.57 -8.47
C LEU A 49 11.35 -13.68 -7.53
N PRO A 50 12.48 -13.47 -6.83
CA PRO A 50 12.86 -14.34 -5.72
C PRO A 50 11.74 -14.41 -4.67
N ALA A 51 11.53 -15.58 -4.06
CA ALA A 51 10.47 -15.78 -3.07
C ALA A 51 10.51 -14.74 -1.92
N SER A 52 11.70 -14.32 -1.51
CA SER A 52 11.91 -13.26 -0.50
C SER A 52 11.40 -11.88 -0.94
N LYS A 53 11.20 -11.67 -2.25
CA LYS A 53 10.75 -10.38 -2.81
C LYS A 53 9.26 -10.38 -3.20
N GLN A 54 8.62 -11.53 -3.27
CA GLN A 54 7.20 -11.62 -3.66
C GLN A 54 6.30 -10.92 -2.65
N LYS A 55 6.53 -11.14 -1.34
CA LYS A 55 5.76 -10.43 -0.30
C LYS A 55 5.98 -8.92 -0.34
N GLU A 56 7.22 -8.47 -0.52
CA GLU A 56 7.54 -7.03 -0.65
C GLU A 56 6.84 -6.42 -1.87
N PHE A 57 6.75 -7.16 -2.96
CA PHE A 57 6.02 -6.76 -4.16
C PHE A 57 4.51 -6.61 -3.88
N ASP A 58 3.88 -7.60 -3.25
CA ASP A 58 2.44 -7.57 -2.94
C ASP A 58 2.08 -6.43 -1.98
N ASP A 59 2.85 -6.28 -0.88
CA ASP A 59 2.67 -5.18 0.07
C ASP A 59 2.87 -3.82 -0.61
N GLY A 60 3.87 -3.72 -1.48
CA GLY A 60 4.18 -2.51 -2.22
C GLY A 60 3.14 -2.16 -3.27
N MET A 61 2.59 -3.15 -3.98
CA MET A 61 1.48 -2.94 -4.91
C MET A 61 0.26 -2.42 -4.18
N THR A 62 -0.06 -2.93 -2.98
CA THR A 62 -1.13 -2.43 -2.13
C THR A 62 -0.91 -0.95 -1.78
N THR A 63 0.33 -0.58 -1.44
CA THR A 63 0.71 0.82 -1.16
C THR A 63 0.57 1.69 -2.41
N LEU A 64 1.02 1.22 -3.56
CA LEU A 64 0.91 1.95 -4.82
C LEU A 64 -0.55 2.26 -5.17
N TRP A 65 -1.46 1.28 -5.01
CA TRP A 65 -2.90 1.46 -5.19
C TRP A 65 -3.51 2.43 -4.17
N PHE A 66 -3.06 2.37 -2.92
CA PHE A 66 -3.57 3.25 -1.86
C PHE A 66 -3.27 4.72 -2.13
N TYR A 67 -2.06 5.03 -2.63
CA TYR A 67 -1.59 6.40 -2.88
C TYR A 67 -1.76 6.87 -4.33
N SER A 68 -2.39 6.10 -5.19
CA SER A 68 -2.79 6.55 -6.54
C SER A 68 -4.20 7.15 -6.51
N SER A 69 -4.41 8.16 -7.35
CA SER A 69 -5.71 8.85 -7.45
C SER A 69 -6.78 7.97 -8.11
N ASN A 70 -6.36 7.10 -9.03
CA ASN A 70 -7.20 6.18 -9.77
C ASN A 70 -6.39 5.02 -10.36
N ASP A 71 -7.08 4.07 -10.98
CA ASP A 71 -6.49 2.87 -11.57
C ASP A 71 -5.57 3.22 -12.76
N GLU A 72 -5.95 4.23 -13.58
CA GLU A 72 -5.16 4.66 -14.71
C GLU A 72 -3.78 5.17 -14.29
N GLU A 73 -3.71 5.93 -13.20
CA GLU A 73 -2.43 6.41 -12.65
C GLU A 73 -1.55 5.23 -12.20
N THR A 74 -2.12 4.25 -11.53
CA THR A 74 -1.37 3.06 -11.12
C THR A 74 -0.87 2.31 -12.34
N TYR A 75 -1.73 2.02 -13.31
CA TYR A 75 -1.35 1.33 -14.53
C TYR A 75 -0.25 2.05 -15.29
N ALA A 76 -0.32 3.38 -15.40
CA ALA A 76 0.72 4.19 -16.05
C ALA A 76 2.10 4.03 -15.37
N LYS A 77 2.12 3.86 -14.04
CA LYS A 77 3.36 3.69 -13.28
C LYS A 77 4.00 2.31 -13.47
N ILE A 78 3.22 1.26 -13.76
CA ILE A 78 3.69 -0.13 -13.76
C ILE A 78 3.65 -0.81 -15.14
N ASN A 79 2.93 -0.27 -16.11
CA ASN A 79 2.80 -0.86 -17.44
C ASN A 79 4.17 -1.01 -18.14
N GLY A 80 4.41 -2.15 -18.73
CA GLY A 80 5.65 -2.48 -19.43
C GLY A 80 6.87 -2.70 -18.52
N LYS A 81 6.71 -2.65 -17.20
CA LYS A 81 7.79 -2.83 -16.23
C LYS A 81 7.94 -4.29 -15.81
N THR A 82 9.18 -4.66 -15.47
CA THR A 82 9.52 -5.93 -14.84
C THR A 82 9.23 -5.85 -13.34
N GLY A 83 9.20 -7.00 -12.65
CA GLY A 83 9.03 -7.03 -11.20
C GLY A 83 10.09 -6.22 -10.44
N LYS A 84 11.35 -6.24 -10.91
CA LYS A 84 12.42 -5.42 -10.32
C LYS A 84 12.19 -3.92 -10.52
N GLU A 85 11.76 -3.52 -11.71
CA GLU A 85 11.46 -2.11 -12.01
C GLU A 85 10.23 -1.61 -11.22
N ILE A 86 9.23 -2.48 -10.99
CA ILE A 86 8.06 -2.16 -10.15
C ILE A 86 8.49 -2.02 -8.68
N LEU A 87 9.34 -2.92 -8.17
CA LEU A 87 9.89 -2.78 -6.81
C LEU A 87 10.65 -1.47 -6.62
N ALA A 88 11.40 -1.01 -7.62
CA ALA A 88 12.06 0.30 -7.56
C ALA A 88 11.06 1.47 -7.48
N VAL A 89 9.96 1.42 -8.25
CA VAL A 89 8.87 2.41 -8.16
C VAL A 89 8.23 2.41 -6.77
N ILE A 90 8.02 1.23 -6.19
CA ILE A 90 7.47 1.06 -4.84
C ILE A 90 8.42 1.62 -3.78
N GLU A 91 9.72 1.36 -3.90
CA GLU A 91 10.75 1.88 -2.99
C GLU A 91 10.79 3.41 -3.01
N GLU A 92 10.78 4.02 -4.20
CA GLU A 92 10.71 5.48 -4.37
C GLU A 92 9.45 6.06 -3.74
N LEU A 93 8.28 5.44 -4.00
CA LEU A 93 7.03 5.84 -3.37
C LEU A 93 7.12 5.76 -1.84
N ASN A 94 7.57 4.63 -1.29
CA ASN A 94 7.68 4.43 0.15
C ASN A 94 8.61 5.44 0.82
N ALA A 95 9.68 5.87 0.14
CA ALA A 95 10.60 6.90 0.62
C ALA A 95 9.94 8.30 0.66
N SER A 96 8.95 8.55 -0.21
CA SER A 96 8.25 9.83 -0.30
C SER A 96 7.03 9.95 0.62
N ILE A 97 6.47 8.83 1.10
CA ILE A 97 5.28 8.82 1.95
C ILE A 97 5.62 9.33 3.35
N PRO A 98 4.98 10.42 3.82
CA PRO A 98 5.20 10.93 5.17
C PRO A 98 4.66 9.98 6.23
N LYS A 99 5.36 9.92 7.35
CA LYS A 99 4.99 9.17 8.54
C LYS A 99 4.55 10.12 9.63
N LEU A 100 3.62 9.66 10.48
CA LEU A 100 3.21 10.44 11.64
C LEU A 100 4.35 10.55 12.64
N ASP A 101 4.66 11.75 13.08
CA ASP A 101 5.66 12.03 14.12
C ASP A 101 4.94 12.52 15.38
N THR A 102 4.99 11.76 16.45
CA THR A 102 4.32 12.08 17.73
C THR A 102 5.29 12.58 18.78
N SER A 103 6.53 12.90 18.42
CA SER A 103 7.58 13.32 19.36
C SER A 103 7.30 14.66 20.06
N SER A 104 6.57 15.56 19.39
CA SER A 104 6.10 16.84 19.94
C SER A 104 4.79 17.26 19.30
N LYS A 105 4.12 18.27 19.89
CA LYS A 105 2.87 18.80 19.31
C LYS A 105 3.09 19.41 17.93
N ASP A 106 4.20 20.10 17.73
CA ASP A 106 4.51 20.75 16.46
C ASP A 106 4.85 19.69 15.40
N ALA A 107 5.70 18.70 15.73
CA ALA A 107 6.02 17.58 14.83
C ALA A 107 4.75 16.80 14.45
N TYR A 108 3.85 16.56 15.41
CA TYR A 108 2.56 15.91 15.16
C TYR A 108 1.72 16.71 14.17
N THR A 109 1.56 18.01 14.38
CA THR A 109 0.77 18.90 13.52
C THR A 109 1.36 18.98 12.12
N ASP A 110 2.68 19.14 12.01
CA ASP A 110 3.41 19.21 10.73
C ASP A 110 3.32 17.91 9.95
N SER A 111 3.45 16.77 10.63
CA SER A 111 3.34 15.47 9.99
C SER A 111 1.92 15.19 9.50
N LEU A 112 0.89 15.61 10.22
CA LEU A 112 -0.51 15.52 9.77
C LEU A 112 -0.75 16.35 8.50
N ALA A 113 -0.21 17.55 8.41
CA ALA A 113 -0.31 18.39 7.21
C ALA A 113 0.35 17.70 6.02
N LYS A 114 1.59 17.22 6.18
CA LYS A 114 2.34 16.49 5.13
C LYS A 114 1.60 15.23 4.67
N ILE A 115 1.04 14.47 5.61
CA ILE A 115 0.23 13.27 5.28
C ILE A 115 -0.95 13.69 4.42
N LYS A 116 -1.72 14.70 4.83
CA LYS A 116 -2.88 15.18 4.07
C LYS A 116 -2.52 15.61 2.66
N ASP A 117 -1.42 16.35 2.49
CA ASP A 117 -0.97 16.86 1.20
C ASP A 117 -0.52 15.75 0.23
N THR A 118 -0.14 14.59 0.77
CA THR A 118 0.32 13.43 -0.03
C THR A 118 -0.82 12.48 -0.39
N LEU A 119 -1.99 12.62 0.25
CA LEU A 119 -3.11 11.72 0.01
C LEU A 119 -3.85 12.05 -1.29
N PRO A 120 -4.23 11.03 -2.08
CA PRO A 120 -5.10 11.23 -3.22
C PRO A 120 -6.49 11.73 -2.77
N PRO A 121 -7.22 12.47 -3.60
CA PRO A 121 -8.54 13.04 -3.26
C PRO A 121 -9.52 12.01 -2.71
N SER A 122 -9.47 10.77 -3.20
CA SER A 122 -10.31 9.65 -2.74
C SER A 122 -10.07 9.24 -1.29
N LYS A 123 -8.95 9.63 -0.68
CA LYS A 123 -8.58 9.29 0.71
C LYS A 123 -8.78 10.43 1.70
N ILE A 124 -9.02 11.65 1.22
CA ILE A 124 -9.16 12.84 2.08
C ILE A 124 -10.37 12.70 3.03
N GLN A 125 -11.47 12.13 2.57
CA GLN A 125 -12.61 11.91 3.45
C GLN A 125 -12.25 10.96 4.60
N ALA A 126 -11.65 9.81 4.31
CA ALA A 126 -11.23 8.85 5.33
C ALA A 126 -10.21 9.46 6.31
N TYR A 127 -9.30 10.30 5.81
CA TYR A 127 -8.36 11.04 6.65
C TYR A 127 -9.08 11.99 7.61
N ASN A 128 -10.05 12.78 7.12
CA ASN A 128 -10.79 13.72 7.96
C ASN A 128 -11.67 13.01 9.01
N GLU A 129 -12.26 11.87 8.65
CA GLU A 129 -13.03 11.03 9.58
C GLU A 129 -12.13 10.46 10.68
N TRP A 130 -10.98 9.90 10.31
CA TRP A 130 -9.99 9.42 11.26
C TRP A 130 -9.53 10.54 12.22
N LEU A 131 -9.24 11.74 11.69
CA LEU A 131 -8.75 12.86 12.50
C LEU A 131 -9.78 13.33 13.52
N ARG A 132 -11.09 13.26 13.21
CA ARG A 132 -12.16 13.62 14.16
C ARG A 132 -12.29 12.65 15.34
N GLU A 133 -11.89 11.40 15.15
CA GLU A 133 -11.95 10.36 16.18
C GLU A 133 -10.69 10.33 17.05
N MET A 134 -9.63 11.01 16.61
CA MET A 134 -8.39 11.08 17.37
C MET A 134 -8.56 11.94 18.62
N PRO A 135 -8.02 11.50 19.78
CA PRO A 135 -7.98 12.33 20.95
C PRO A 135 -7.09 13.56 20.70
N PRO A 136 -7.32 14.67 21.41
CA PRO A 136 -6.40 15.80 21.38
C PRO A 136 -4.97 15.35 21.71
N TYR A 137 -4.00 15.91 20.98
CA TYR A 137 -2.59 15.61 21.23
C TYR A 137 -2.22 15.84 22.70
N ARG A 138 -1.65 14.82 23.32
CA ARG A 138 -1.00 14.88 24.64
C ARG A 138 0.22 13.98 24.56
N GLN A 139 1.37 14.53 24.94
CA GLN A 139 2.60 13.76 25.04
C GLN A 139 2.42 12.61 26.05
N GLY A 140 2.86 11.41 25.71
CA GLY A 140 2.67 10.20 26.53
C GLY A 140 1.26 9.60 26.46
N ASN A 141 0.40 10.06 25.55
CA ASN A 141 -0.87 9.39 25.30
C ASN A 141 -0.62 8.10 24.50
N PRO A 142 -0.88 6.89 25.07
CA PRO A 142 -0.54 5.63 24.43
C PRO A 142 -1.26 5.41 23.08
N LYS A 143 -2.45 6.00 22.89
CA LYS A 143 -3.17 5.92 21.60
C LYS A 143 -2.49 6.74 20.51
N ILE A 144 -1.86 7.87 20.88
CA ILE A 144 -1.11 8.71 19.94
C ILE A 144 0.27 8.13 19.71
N ASP A 145 0.96 7.74 20.78
CA ASP A 145 2.33 7.22 20.71
C ASP A 145 2.41 5.93 19.90
N ALA A 146 1.37 5.09 19.93
CA ALA A 146 1.28 3.88 19.12
C ALA A 146 1.24 4.14 17.60
N LEU A 147 0.95 5.36 17.18
CA LEU A 147 0.89 5.75 15.77
C LEU A 147 2.22 6.33 15.26
N ASN A 148 3.20 6.52 16.14
CA ASN A 148 4.48 7.10 15.77
C ASN A 148 5.19 6.28 14.69
N GLY A 149 5.66 6.94 13.65
CA GLY A 149 6.35 6.30 12.53
C GLY A 149 5.45 5.56 11.53
N LEU A 150 4.13 5.56 11.73
CA LEU A 150 3.19 4.91 10.80
C LEU A 150 2.83 5.85 9.63
N THR A 151 2.68 5.27 8.44
CA THR A 151 2.03 5.92 7.30
C THR A 151 0.52 5.94 7.50
N PHE A 152 -0.20 6.83 6.79
CA PHE A 152 -1.67 6.87 6.89
C PHE A 152 -2.33 5.56 6.44
N GLN A 153 -1.79 4.89 5.42
CA GLN A 153 -2.26 3.56 5.03
C GLN A 153 -2.21 2.58 6.21
N LYS A 154 -1.08 2.51 6.92
CA LYS A 154 -0.93 1.61 8.08
C LYS A 154 -1.86 1.99 9.24
N ILE A 155 -2.09 3.27 9.44
CA ILE A 155 -3.05 3.75 10.45
C ILE A 155 -4.47 3.27 10.12
N VAL A 156 -4.90 3.36 8.86
CA VAL A 156 -6.23 2.91 8.43
C VAL A 156 -6.35 1.39 8.49
N GLU A 157 -5.35 0.66 8.01
CA GLU A 157 -5.32 -0.81 8.12
C GLU A 157 -5.40 -1.28 9.57
N ASN A 158 -4.69 -0.59 10.50
CA ASN A 158 -4.72 -0.92 11.92
C ASN A 158 -6.04 -0.49 12.61
N ARG A 159 -6.80 0.46 12.05
CA ARG A 159 -8.09 0.90 12.60
C ARG A 159 -9.13 -0.22 12.58
N ASP A 160 -9.14 -1.02 11.55
CA ASP A 160 -10.00 -2.20 11.46
C ASP A 160 -9.67 -3.23 12.55
N PHE A 161 -8.42 -3.24 13.04
CA PHE A 161 -7.97 -4.04 14.17
C PHE A 161 -8.40 -3.48 15.53
N THR A 162 -8.60 -2.17 15.68
CA THR A 162 -9.00 -1.57 16.97
C THR A 162 -10.51 -1.62 17.22
N ASN A 163 -11.31 -1.82 16.18
CA ASN A 163 -12.77 -1.96 16.27
C ASN A 163 -13.24 -3.39 16.61
N GLY A 164 -12.44 -4.19 17.28
CA GLY A 164 -12.88 -5.41 17.94
C GLY A 164 -12.45 -6.72 17.30
N GLN A 165 -11.54 -6.71 16.32
CA GLN A 165 -11.08 -7.95 15.68
C GLN A 165 -9.53 -8.09 15.65
N ASN A 166 -8.82 -7.63 16.67
CA ASN A 166 -7.38 -7.92 16.75
C ASN A 166 -7.13 -9.19 17.57
N PRO A 167 -6.84 -10.35 16.95
CA PRO A 167 -6.50 -11.60 17.67
C PRO A 167 -5.20 -11.47 18.47
N ALA A 168 -4.31 -10.55 18.11
CA ALA A 168 -3.01 -10.36 18.78
C ALA A 168 -3.12 -9.60 20.12
N LEU A 169 -4.21 -8.89 20.39
CA LEU A 169 -4.44 -8.17 21.65
C LEU A 169 -5.34 -8.95 22.63
N GLN A 170 -5.87 -10.11 22.23
CA GLN A 170 -6.73 -10.95 23.08
C GLN A 170 -5.94 -11.97 23.94
N ASN A 171 -4.61 -12.04 23.78
CA ASN A 171 -3.74 -12.98 24.50
C ASN A 171 -2.72 -12.25 25.39
N LYS A 172 -3.20 -11.37 26.27
CA LYS A 172 -2.43 -10.91 27.44
C LYS A 172 -3.31 -10.88 28.68
#